data_dd5c3ab773f4e4dcb0fd6dcbfd537fc6
#
_entry.id   dd5c3ab773f4e4dcb0fd6dcbfd537fc6
#
_cell.length_a   1.000
_cell.length_b   1.000
_cell.length_c   1.000
_cell.angle_alpha   90.00
_cell.angle_beta   90.00
_cell.angle_gamma   90.00
#
_symmetry.space_group_name_H-M   'P 1'
#
loop_
_entity.id
_entity.type
_entity.pdbx_description
1 polymer ?
#
loop_
_entity_poly.entity_id
_entity_poly.type
_entity_poly.pdbx_seq_one_letter_code
_entity_poly.pdbx_strand_id
1 'polypeptide(L)'
;MQPRHPVRLTATLCLLLASLATFAGAQDKPPAVDESLRFAIIGDSGTGSSSQYRVAEKLIASRSSFPYEFVLMMGDNLYGNENPSAYQKKFERPYKLLLDSGIKFYASLGNHDEPNQRFYKPFNMSGERYYTFKPKGNVRVFALDSNYVDQKQLEWLEKELKASGSDWKIAFFHHPVYSSGGRHGSDEMLRAQLEPLFLKYGVDAVFQGHEHFYERIKPQKGIYYFISGGAAKLREGNIQKTDLTAKAFDTGYHFMLIELTKDKLNFQAISDLGKVIDSGSLPRFSDEQKKAFAGDAALPAPKPTATTGRNK
;
A
#
# COMPACT_ATOMS: atom_id res chain seq x y z
N MET A 1 -77.37 35.15 73.59
CA MET A 1 -77.32 33.82 72.92
C MET A 1 -77.27 34.04 71.42
N GLN A 2 -76.16 34.00 70.79
CA GLN A 2 -76.02 34.11 69.34
C GLN A 2 -75.82 32.73 68.67
N PRO A 3 -76.40 32.47 67.53
CA PRO A 3 -76.26 31.17 66.84
C PRO A 3 -74.98 31.16 66.00
N ARG A 4 -74.32 30.03 66.08
CA ARG A 4 -73.11 29.73 65.28
C ARG A 4 -73.48 29.33 63.86
N HIS A 5 -72.87 29.95 62.85
CA HIS A 5 -72.98 29.57 61.46
C HIS A 5 -71.96 28.49 61.15
N PRO A 6 -72.29 27.45 60.27
CA PRO A 6 -71.33 26.45 59.85
C PRO A 6 -70.49 26.98 58.73
N VAL A 7 -69.18 26.75 58.82
CA VAL A 7 -68.16 27.02 57.81
C VAL A 7 -68.24 25.88 56.81
N ARG A 8 -68.53 26.19 55.53
CA ARG A 8 -68.38 25.28 54.40
C ARG A 8 -66.94 25.23 53.93
N LEU A 9 -66.32 24.04 53.98
CA LEU A 9 -64.98 23.76 53.48
C LEU A 9 -65.14 23.36 51.98
N THR A 10 -64.71 24.24 51.08
CA THR A 10 -64.56 23.93 49.69
C THR A 10 -63.18 23.33 49.42
N ALA A 11 -63.15 22.02 49.11
CA ALA A 11 -61.91 21.37 48.73
C ALA A 11 -61.57 21.68 47.27
N THR A 12 -60.56 22.47 47.05
CA THR A 12 -60.00 22.71 45.72
C THR A 12 -59.03 21.60 45.36
N LEU A 13 -59.42 20.76 44.38
CA LEU A 13 -58.61 19.68 43.85
C LEU A 13 -57.59 20.27 42.84
N CYS A 14 -56.33 20.43 43.25
CA CYS A 14 -55.25 20.78 42.37
C CYS A 14 -54.81 19.53 41.59
N LEU A 15 -55.12 19.42 40.31
CA LEU A 15 -54.52 18.45 39.37
C LEU A 15 -53.07 18.88 39.07
N LEU A 16 -52.09 18.20 39.64
CA LEU A 16 -50.72 18.25 39.20
C LEU A 16 -50.55 17.42 37.93
N LEU A 17 -50.49 18.09 36.77
CA LEU A 17 -50.00 17.50 35.53
C LEU A 17 -48.47 17.32 35.65
N ALA A 18 -48.05 16.09 35.95
CA ALA A 18 -46.63 15.70 35.83
C ALA A 18 -46.27 15.54 34.34
N SER A 19 -45.59 16.54 33.77
CA SER A 19 -44.97 16.43 32.46
C SER A 19 -43.80 15.43 32.53
N LEU A 20 -43.99 14.22 32.02
CA LEU A 20 -42.90 13.32 31.72
C LEU A 20 -42.07 13.89 30.56
N ALA A 21 -40.97 14.59 30.91
CA ALA A 21 -39.94 14.88 29.93
C ALA A 21 -39.21 13.57 29.61
N THR A 22 -39.49 13.00 28.43
CA THR A 22 -38.69 11.93 27.85
C THR A 22 -37.33 12.51 27.49
N PHE A 23 -36.32 12.26 28.34
CA PHE A 23 -34.93 12.39 27.94
C PHE A 23 -34.68 11.38 26.82
N ALA A 24 -34.75 11.85 25.57
CA ALA A 24 -34.15 11.14 24.45
C ALA A 24 -32.63 11.17 24.71
N GLY A 25 -32.11 10.10 25.31
CA GLY A 25 -30.67 9.86 25.42
C GLY A 25 -30.11 9.93 24.00
N ALA A 26 -29.24 10.92 23.74
CA ALA A 26 -28.38 10.88 22.58
C ALA A 26 -27.65 9.52 22.65
N GLN A 27 -27.99 8.60 21.76
CA GLN A 27 -27.16 7.41 21.54
C GLN A 27 -25.83 7.98 21.04
N ASP A 28 -24.84 7.98 21.92
CA ASP A 28 -23.45 8.17 21.49
C ASP A 28 -23.20 7.15 20.38
N LYS A 29 -23.07 7.66 19.15
CA LYS A 29 -22.58 6.82 18.05
C LYS A 29 -21.26 6.23 18.56
N PRO A 30 -21.09 4.89 18.51
CA PRO A 30 -19.79 4.31 18.82
C PRO A 30 -18.73 5.06 18.04
N PRO A 31 -17.56 5.34 18.61
CA PRO A 31 -16.50 6.07 17.93
C PRO A 31 -16.31 5.43 16.56
N ALA A 32 -16.33 6.25 15.50
CA ALA A 32 -16.15 5.78 14.14
C ALA A 32 -14.89 4.90 14.12
N VAL A 33 -15.05 3.62 13.82
CA VAL A 33 -13.93 2.72 13.62
C VAL A 33 -13.03 3.41 12.58
N ASP A 34 -11.76 3.60 12.91
CA ASP A 34 -10.78 4.18 11.99
C ASP A 34 -10.82 3.38 10.68
N GLU A 35 -11.49 3.92 9.66
CA GLU A 35 -11.65 3.29 8.35
C GLU A 35 -10.35 3.33 7.54
N SER A 36 -9.31 3.98 8.06
CA SER A 36 -8.02 4.06 7.39
C SER A 36 -7.32 2.69 7.37
N LEU A 37 -6.60 2.41 6.29
CA LEU A 37 -5.74 1.25 6.15
C LEU A 37 -4.30 1.71 6.21
N ARG A 38 -3.51 1.15 7.14
CA ARG A 38 -2.08 1.47 7.30
C ARG A 38 -1.23 0.26 6.96
N PHE A 39 -0.21 0.47 6.14
CA PHE A 39 0.76 -0.56 5.79
C PHE A 39 2.14 0.02 5.55
N ALA A 40 3.15 -0.85 5.61
CA ALA A 40 4.53 -0.48 5.33
C ALA A 40 5.01 -1.10 4.02
N ILE A 41 6.08 -0.53 3.45
CA ILE A 41 6.68 -0.98 2.19
C ILE A 41 8.20 -1.09 2.36
N ILE A 42 8.75 -2.21 1.91
CA ILE A 42 10.18 -2.44 1.74
C ILE A 42 10.44 -3.07 0.38
N GLY A 43 11.55 -2.73 -0.25
CA GLY A 43 11.99 -3.37 -1.50
C GLY A 43 13.49 -3.63 -1.47
N ASP A 44 13.94 -4.67 -2.17
CA ASP A 44 15.36 -5.02 -2.30
C ASP A 44 16.04 -5.23 -0.94
N SER A 45 15.32 -5.93 -0.04
CA SER A 45 15.64 -5.98 1.37
C SER A 45 16.49 -7.17 1.80
N GLY A 46 16.52 -8.25 1.04
CA GLY A 46 16.99 -9.58 1.46
C GLY A 46 18.49 -9.80 1.43
N THR A 47 19.31 -8.94 2.00
CA THR A 47 20.78 -9.06 2.00
C THR A 47 21.36 -9.76 3.24
N GLY A 48 20.68 -9.67 4.39
CA GLY A 48 21.23 -10.10 5.69
C GLY A 48 22.36 -9.20 6.20
N SER A 49 22.51 -7.99 5.64
CA SER A 49 23.52 -7.00 6.00
C SER A 49 23.08 -6.12 7.17
N SER A 50 24.05 -5.39 7.75
CA SER A 50 23.75 -4.41 8.80
C SER A 50 22.76 -3.33 8.36
N SER A 51 22.78 -2.93 7.07
CA SER A 51 21.81 -1.96 6.52
C SER A 51 20.39 -2.47 6.59
N GLN A 52 20.13 -3.74 6.21
CA GLN A 52 18.81 -4.35 6.37
C GLN A 52 18.34 -4.32 7.83
N TYR A 53 19.22 -4.69 8.76
CA TYR A 53 18.87 -4.71 10.19
C TYR A 53 18.55 -3.31 10.72
N ARG A 54 19.29 -2.26 10.30
CA ARG A 54 18.96 -0.88 10.68
C ARG A 54 17.61 -0.44 10.15
N VAL A 55 17.29 -0.74 8.87
CA VAL A 55 15.97 -0.45 8.29
C VAL A 55 14.88 -1.21 9.05
N ALA A 56 15.08 -2.50 9.31
CA ALA A 56 14.14 -3.31 10.08
C ALA A 56 13.89 -2.76 11.49
N GLU A 57 14.93 -2.32 12.19
CA GLU A 57 14.82 -1.66 13.51
C GLU A 57 13.93 -0.41 13.45
N LYS A 58 14.13 0.48 12.47
CA LYS A 58 13.33 1.70 12.30
C LYS A 58 11.89 1.39 11.89
N LEU A 59 11.72 0.40 11.02
CA LEU A 59 10.39 -0.11 10.64
C LEU A 59 9.63 -0.63 11.87
N ILE A 60 10.26 -1.46 12.69
CA ILE A 60 9.67 -1.98 13.93
C ILE A 60 9.31 -0.83 14.88
N ALA A 61 10.24 0.09 15.12
CA ALA A 61 10.02 1.24 16.01
C ALA A 61 8.86 2.14 15.57
N SER A 62 8.65 2.28 14.26
CA SER A 62 7.57 3.10 13.70
C SER A 62 6.18 2.64 14.12
N ARG A 63 5.98 1.37 14.49
CA ARG A 63 4.66 0.85 14.87
C ARG A 63 4.06 1.50 16.09
N SER A 64 4.88 2.04 16.99
CA SER A 64 4.39 2.73 18.19
C SER A 64 3.59 3.99 17.86
N SER A 65 3.98 4.71 16.80
CA SER A 65 3.31 5.95 16.35
C SER A 65 2.47 5.76 15.09
N PHE A 66 2.76 4.73 14.32
CA PHE A 66 2.07 4.40 13.07
C PHE A 66 1.77 2.88 13.04
N PRO A 67 0.66 2.43 13.63
CA PRO A 67 0.34 1.01 13.78
C PRO A 67 -0.15 0.40 12.46
N TYR A 68 0.79 0.09 11.55
CA TYR A 68 0.50 -0.58 10.28
C TYR A 68 0.12 -2.06 10.50
N GLU A 69 -0.72 -2.56 9.60
CA GLU A 69 -1.36 -3.88 9.70
C GLU A 69 -0.57 -4.97 8.97
N PHE A 70 0.20 -4.60 7.93
CA PHE A 70 1.04 -5.53 7.15
C PHE A 70 2.18 -4.79 6.46
N VAL A 71 3.07 -5.56 5.82
CA VAL A 71 4.20 -5.07 5.03
C VAL A 71 4.09 -5.61 3.61
N LEU A 72 4.28 -4.75 2.60
CA LEU A 72 4.48 -5.13 1.20
C LEU A 72 5.97 -5.22 0.90
N MET A 73 6.39 -6.29 0.23
CA MET A 73 7.77 -6.53 -0.22
C MET A 73 7.84 -6.43 -1.75
N MET A 74 8.60 -5.44 -2.24
CA MET A 74 8.64 -5.09 -3.68
C MET A 74 9.60 -5.97 -4.50
N GLY A 75 9.83 -7.22 -4.10
CA GLY A 75 10.78 -8.11 -4.76
C GLY A 75 12.22 -7.95 -4.28
N ASP A 76 13.10 -8.80 -4.80
CA ASP A 76 14.45 -9.01 -4.30
C ASP A 76 14.43 -9.27 -2.80
N ASN A 77 13.55 -10.22 -2.44
CA ASN A 77 13.28 -10.61 -1.07
C ASN A 77 14.47 -11.34 -0.43
N LEU A 78 15.28 -12.06 -1.26
CA LEU A 78 16.53 -12.68 -0.88
C LEU A 78 17.57 -12.55 -2.01
N TYR A 79 18.75 -12.02 -1.70
CA TYR A 79 19.86 -12.01 -2.64
C TYR A 79 20.75 -13.25 -2.47
N GLY A 80 21.08 -13.92 -3.56
CA GLY A 80 21.95 -15.11 -3.57
C GLY A 80 21.24 -16.33 -2.99
N ASN A 81 21.95 -17.11 -2.16
CA ASN A 81 21.46 -18.41 -1.70
C ASN A 81 20.14 -18.33 -0.91
N GLU A 82 19.23 -19.26 -1.20
CA GLU A 82 17.86 -19.37 -0.62
C GLU A 82 17.64 -20.66 0.20
N ASN A 83 18.69 -21.18 0.82
CA ASN A 83 18.52 -22.26 1.78
C ASN A 83 17.82 -21.80 3.09
N PRO A 84 17.39 -22.71 3.97
CA PRO A 84 16.69 -22.34 5.21
C PRO A 84 17.44 -21.33 6.09
N SER A 85 18.78 -21.42 6.15
CA SER A 85 19.59 -20.47 6.95
C SER A 85 19.59 -19.06 6.32
N ALA A 86 19.46 -18.97 4.98
CA ALA A 86 19.33 -17.69 4.28
C ALA A 86 18.00 -17.00 4.60
N TYR A 87 16.89 -17.73 4.61
CA TYR A 87 15.59 -17.19 5.06
C TYR A 87 15.66 -16.69 6.49
N GLN A 88 16.27 -17.45 7.40
CA GLN A 88 16.46 -17.00 8.78
C GLN A 88 17.27 -15.70 8.86
N LYS A 89 18.44 -15.64 8.19
CA LYS A 89 19.35 -14.49 8.26
C LYS A 89 18.78 -13.25 7.59
N LYS A 90 18.16 -13.43 6.41
CA LYS A 90 17.78 -12.34 5.51
C LYS A 90 16.32 -11.89 5.66
N PHE A 91 15.49 -12.66 6.38
CA PHE A 91 14.08 -12.33 6.59
C PHE A 91 13.63 -12.56 8.02
N GLU A 92 13.71 -13.78 8.57
CA GLU A 92 13.10 -14.08 9.86
C GLU A 92 13.72 -13.29 11.01
N ARG A 93 15.04 -13.22 11.09
CA ARG A 93 15.77 -12.53 12.18
C ARG A 93 15.56 -11.01 12.14
N PRO A 94 15.79 -10.30 11.00
CA PRO A 94 15.60 -8.84 10.97
C PRO A 94 14.16 -8.44 11.29
N TYR A 95 13.17 -9.22 10.89
CA TYR A 95 11.75 -8.90 11.08
C TYR A 95 11.07 -9.70 12.19
N LYS A 96 11.85 -10.39 13.05
CA LYS A 96 11.32 -11.29 14.08
C LYS A 96 10.23 -10.68 14.96
N LEU A 97 10.43 -9.47 15.45
CA LEU A 97 9.44 -8.81 16.31
C LEU A 97 8.11 -8.50 15.59
N LEU A 98 8.15 -8.25 14.29
CA LEU A 98 6.95 -8.07 13.48
C LEU A 98 6.24 -9.42 13.25
N LEU A 99 6.99 -10.44 12.89
CA LEU A 99 6.47 -11.80 12.69
C LEU A 99 5.84 -12.35 13.97
N ASP A 100 6.52 -12.23 15.11
CA ASP A 100 6.01 -12.66 16.41
C ASP A 100 4.73 -11.90 16.83
N SER A 101 4.58 -10.64 16.39
CA SER A 101 3.36 -9.85 16.64
C SER A 101 2.23 -10.11 15.63
N GLY A 102 2.41 -11.08 14.73
CA GLY A 102 1.40 -11.49 13.75
C GLY A 102 1.31 -10.58 12.51
N ILE A 103 2.25 -9.64 12.31
CA ILE A 103 2.29 -8.81 11.10
C ILE A 103 2.60 -9.69 9.90
N LYS A 104 1.72 -9.60 8.89
CA LYS A 104 1.87 -10.33 7.64
C LYS A 104 2.77 -9.56 6.67
N PHE A 105 3.59 -10.33 5.95
CA PHE A 105 4.38 -9.82 4.82
C PHE A 105 3.79 -10.38 3.54
N TYR A 106 3.51 -9.53 2.57
CA TYR A 106 3.03 -9.91 1.25
C TYR A 106 4.10 -9.56 0.23
N ALA A 107 4.66 -10.59 -0.44
CA ALA A 107 5.78 -10.40 -1.34
C ALA A 107 5.36 -10.44 -2.81
N SER A 108 6.08 -9.70 -3.65
CA SER A 108 6.23 -9.98 -5.08
C SER A 108 7.63 -10.55 -5.33
N LEU A 109 7.85 -11.18 -6.49
CA LEU A 109 9.16 -11.69 -6.87
C LEU A 109 9.96 -10.61 -7.60
N GLY A 110 11.24 -10.47 -7.23
CA GLY A 110 12.23 -9.70 -7.96
C GLY A 110 13.10 -10.58 -8.86
N ASN A 111 13.98 -9.97 -9.64
CA ASN A 111 14.83 -10.70 -10.59
C ASN A 111 15.98 -11.50 -9.91
N HIS A 112 16.24 -11.27 -8.63
CA HIS A 112 17.16 -12.06 -7.82
C HIS A 112 16.48 -13.16 -7.02
N ASP A 113 15.17 -13.25 -7.04
CA ASP A 113 14.40 -14.23 -6.28
C ASP A 113 14.18 -15.50 -7.07
N GLU A 114 14.35 -16.66 -6.42
CA GLU A 114 13.95 -17.93 -7.01
C GLU A 114 12.42 -18.06 -7.03
N PRO A 115 11.82 -18.55 -8.13
CA PRO A 115 10.35 -18.67 -8.25
C PRO A 115 9.70 -19.50 -7.14
N ASN A 116 10.45 -20.36 -6.45
CA ASN A 116 9.96 -21.19 -5.36
C ASN A 116 9.71 -20.41 -4.07
N GLN A 117 10.17 -19.16 -3.94
CA GLN A 117 9.81 -18.28 -2.81
C GLN A 117 8.29 -18.17 -2.64
N ARG A 118 7.51 -18.30 -3.72
CA ARG A 118 6.04 -18.29 -3.65
C ARG A 118 5.44 -19.34 -2.71
N PHE A 119 6.18 -20.40 -2.40
CA PHE A 119 5.76 -21.45 -1.46
C PHE A 119 6.21 -21.19 -0.03
N TYR A 120 7.05 -20.18 0.20
CA TYR A 120 7.49 -19.81 1.54
C TYR A 120 6.35 -19.11 2.29
N LYS A 121 5.75 -19.82 3.24
CA LYS A 121 4.52 -19.40 3.93
C LYS A 121 4.53 -17.96 4.45
N PRO A 122 5.62 -17.45 5.09
CA PRO A 122 5.65 -16.08 5.60
C PRO A 122 5.53 -14.98 4.54
N PHE A 123 5.74 -15.28 3.26
CA PHE A 123 5.59 -14.32 2.16
C PHE A 123 4.15 -14.17 1.67
N ASN A 124 3.22 -15.00 2.17
CA ASN A 124 1.78 -14.96 1.88
C ASN A 124 1.43 -14.92 0.38
N MET A 125 2.24 -15.53 -0.46
CA MET A 125 2.00 -15.65 -1.90
C MET A 125 1.08 -16.84 -2.25
N SER A 126 0.84 -17.75 -1.30
CA SER A 126 -0.05 -18.92 -1.45
C SER A 126 0.30 -19.86 -2.64
N GLY A 127 1.56 -19.89 -3.04
CA GLY A 127 2.03 -20.68 -4.18
C GLY A 127 1.91 -19.98 -5.54
N GLU A 128 1.36 -18.78 -5.59
CA GLU A 128 1.12 -18.03 -6.81
C GLU A 128 2.23 -17.00 -7.08
N ARG A 129 2.56 -16.75 -8.35
CA ARG A 129 3.51 -15.68 -8.74
C ARG A 129 2.85 -14.30 -8.75
N TYR A 130 1.55 -14.26 -8.98
CA TYR A 130 0.72 -13.06 -8.94
C TYR A 130 -0.60 -13.39 -8.23
N TYR A 131 -1.08 -12.48 -7.43
CA TYR A 131 -2.27 -12.68 -6.60
C TYR A 131 -2.91 -11.36 -6.19
N THR A 132 -4.09 -11.43 -5.63
CA THR A 132 -4.80 -10.28 -5.07
C THR A 132 -5.35 -10.61 -3.69
N PHE A 133 -5.44 -9.60 -2.83
CA PHE A 133 -6.09 -9.72 -1.54
C PHE A 133 -6.82 -8.43 -1.17
N LYS A 134 -7.74 -8.54 -0.23
CA LYS A 134 -8.59 -7.44 0.22
C LYS A 134 -8.37 -7.22 1.72
N PRO A 135 -7.43 -6.36 2.12
CA PRO A 135 -7.11 -6.12 3.54
C PRO A 135 -8.26 -5.43 4.28
N LYS A 136 -8.98 -4.54 3.62
CA LYS A 136 -10.21 -3.89 4.10
C LYS A 136 -11.28 -3.86 3.01
N GLY A 137 -12.53 -3.61 3.41
CA GLY A 137 -13.70 -3.68 2.55
C GLY A 137 -13.62 -2.84 1.27
N ASN A 138 -12.89 -1.74 1.30
CA ASN A 138 -12.77 -0.76 0.23
C ASN A 138 -11.36 -0.67 -0.40
N VAL A 139 -10.49 -1.65 -0.15
CA VAL A 139 -9.12 -1.69 -0.71
C VAL A 139 -8.82 -3.05 -1.31
N ARG A 140 -8.35 -3.06 -2.54
CA ARG A 140 -7.87 -4.24 -3.24
C ARG A 140 -6.39 -4.05 -3.60
N VAL A 141 -5.57 -5.02 -3.21
CA VAL A 141 -4.13 -5.03 -3.47
C VAL A 141 -3.81 -6.11 -4.49
N PHE A 142 -3.00 -5.78 -5.48
CA PHE A 142 -2.58 -6.65 -6.58
C PHE A 142 -1.07 -6.82 -6.55
N ALA A 143 -0.61 -8.03 -6.28
CA ALA A 143 0.79 -8.42 -6.43
C ALA A 143 1.00 -8.99 -7.84
N LEU A 144 1.98 -8.48 -8.58
CA LEU A 144 2.28 -8.92 -9.94
C LEU A 144 3.69 -9.52 -10.02
N ASP A 145 3.89 -10.47 -10.91
CA ASP A 145 5.21 -10.94 -11.30
C ASP A 145 5.70 -10.15 -12.51
N SER A 146 6.57 -9.18 -12.28
CA SER A 146 7.16 -8.37 -13.35
C SER A 146 8.40 -9.01 -14.02
N ASN A 147 8.89 -10.14 -13.51
CA ASN A 147 9.97 -10.89 -14.18
C ASN A 147 9.47 -11.55 -15.47
N TYR A 148 8.19 -11.96 -15.43
CA TYR A 148 7.60 -12.69 -16.56
C TYR A 148 6.09 -12.39 -16.63
N VAL A 149 5.73 -11.40 -17.45
CA VAL A 149 4.32 -11.07 -17.73
C VAL A 149 3.88 -11.82 -18.98
N ASP A 150 3.03 -12.83 -18.77
CA ASP A 150 2.42 -13.61 -19.85
C ASP A 150 0.94 -13.23 -20.05
N GLN A 151 0.34 -13.74 -21.11
CA GLN A 151 -1.06 -13.49 -21.42
C GLN A 151 -2.00 -13.96 -20.30
N LYS A 152 -1.66 -15.04 -19.58
CA LYS A 152 -2.48 -15.54 -18.46
C LYS A 152 -2.50 -14.56 -17.29
N GLN A 153 -1.35 -13.96 -16.97
CA GLN A 153 -1.29 -12.94 -15.93
C GLN A 153 -2.10 -11.70 -16.34
N LEU A 154 -2.03 -11.26 -17.61
CA LEU A 154 -2.79 -10.11 -18.09
C LEU A 154 -4.31 -10.36 -18.06
N GLU A 155 -4.78 -11.52 -18.50
CA GLU A 155 -6.19 -11.92 -18.44
C GLU A 155 -6.70 -12.02 -16.99
N TRP A 156 -5.89 -12.62 -16.11
CA TRP A 156 -6.18 -12.64 -14.68
C TRP A 156 -6.26 -11.24 -14.08
N LEU A 157 -5.27 -10.39 -14.39
CA LEU A 157 -5.24 -9.02 -13.89
C LEU A 157 -6.46 -8.23 -14.35
N GLU A 158 -6.84 -8.32 -15.63
CA GLU A 158 -8.03 -7.67 -16.17
C GLU A 158 -9.29 -8.12 -15.44
N LYS A 159 -9.45 -9.43 -15.25
CA LYS A 159 -10.60 -10.02 -14.52
C LYS A 159 -10.68 -9.47 -13.08
N GLU A 160 -9.57 -9.50 -12.34
CA GLU A 160 -9.54 -9.09 -10.94
C GLU A 160 -9.69 -7.56 -10.77
N LEU A 161 -9.10 -6.75 -11.66
CA LEU A 161 -9.30 -5.30 -11.68
C LEU A 161 -10.77 -4.95 -11.96
N LYS A 162 -11.40 -5.61 -12.91
CA LYS A 162 -12.82 -5.43 -13.21
C LYS A 162 -13.70 -5.78 -11.99
N ALA A 163 -13.37 -6.86 -11.29
CA ALA A 163 -14.12 -7.32 -10.12
C ALA A 163 -13.93 -6.43 -8.88
N SER A 164 -12.91 -5.58 -8.85
CA SER A 164 -12.64 -4.69 -7.71
C SER A 164 -13.54 -3.45 -7.62
N GLY A 165 -14.33 -3.16 -8.68
CA GLY A 165 -15.30 -2.06 -8.68
C GLY A 165 -14.68 -0.70 -8.31
N SER A 166 -15.25 -0.03 -7.31
CA SER A 166 -14.80 1.29 -6.80
C SER A 166 -13.79 1.20 -5.64
N ASP A 167 -13.28 0.01 -5.30
CA ASP A 167 -12.23 -0.12 -4.28
C ASP A 167 -11.01 0.73 -4.63
N TRP A 168 -10.22 1.13 -3.62
CA TRP A 168 -8.85 1.54 -3.84
C TRP A 168 -8.10 0.39 -4.50
N LYS A 169 -7.39 0.66 -5.58
CA LYS A 169 -6.62 -0.33 -6.33
C LYS A 169 -5.14 -0.01 -6.23
N ILE A 170 -4.44 -0.83 -5.46
CA ILE A 170 -3.01 -0.70 -5.22
C ILE A 170 -2.31 -1.87 -5.93
N ALA A 171 -1.43 -1.58 -6.86
CA ALA A 171 -0.58 -2.60 -7.47
C ALA A 171 0.85 -2.52 -6.90
N PHE A 172 1.50 -3.66 -6.75
CA PHE A 172 2.91 -3.71 -6.39
C PHE A 172 3.62 -4.86 -7.10
N PHE A 173 4.85 -4.59 -7.51
CA PHE A 173 5.72 -5.49 -8.23
C PHE A 173 7.14 -4.94 -8.27
N HIS A 174 8.10 -5.67 -8.86
CA HIS A 174 9.50 -5.34 -8.73
C HIS A 174 10.00 -4.28 -9.72
N HIS A 175 9.90 -4.51 -11.04
CA HIS A 175 10.50 -3.65 -12.05
C HIS A 175 9.73 -2.36 -12.28
N PRO A 176 10.36 -1.17 -12.21
CA PRO A 176 9.64 0.09 -12.36
C PRO A 176 9.24 0.39 -13.81
N VAL A 177 7.96 0.71 -14.00
CA VAL A 177 7.43 1.16 -15.31
C VAL A 177 7.76 2.62 -15.59
N TYR A 178 8.05 3.41 -14.56
CA TYR A 178 8.57 4.76 -14.62
C TYR A 178 9.72 4.89 -13.63
N SER A 179 10.88 5.35 -14.07
CA SER A 179 12.06 5.59 -13.23
C SER A 179 12.99 6.60 -13.88
N SER A 180 13.64 7.39 -13.04
CA SER A 180 14.77 8.25 -13.41
C SER A 180 16.12 7.58 -13.16
N GLY A 181 16.16 6.28 -12.89
CA GLY A 181 17.39 5.53 -12.67
C GLY A 181 18.27 5.47 -13.92
N GLY A 182 19.54 5.83 -13.78
CA GLY A 182 20.50 5.81 -14.90
C GLY A 182 20.93 4.42 -15.33
N ARG A 183 20.83 3.42 -14.42
CA ARG A 183 21.25 2.06 -14.70
C ARG A 183 20.19 1.20 -15.38
N HIS A 184 18.99 1.20 -14.86
CA HIS A 184 17.88 0.40 -15.41
C HIS A 184 16.84 1.27 -16.08
N GLY A 185 16.43 2.37 -15.41
CA GLY A 185 15.43 3.29 -15.92
C GLY A 185 14.02 2.72 -15.94
N SER A 186 13.17 3.30 -16.76
CA SER A 186 11.80 2.84 -16.95
C SER A 186 11.75 1.55 -17.78
N ASP A 187 11.00 0.54 -17.35
CA ASP A 187 10.69 -0.63 -18.17
C ASP A 187 9.49 -0.31 -19.09
N GLU A 188 9.80 0.19 -20.28
CA GLU A 188 8.78 0.63 -21.25
C GLU A 188 7.96 -0.52 -21.82
N MET A 189 8.55 -1.71 -21.94
CA MET A 189 7.81 -2.90 -22.42
C MET A 189 6.80 -3.36 -21.36
N LEU A 190 7.22 -3.41 -20.10
CA LEU A 190 6.32 -3.72 -18.99
C LEU A 190 5.22 -2.67 -18.85
N ARG A 191 5.57 -1.39 -19.00
CA ARG A 191 4.60 -0.29 -19.01
C ARG A 191 3.56 -0.46 -20.10
N ALA A 192 3.98 -0.78 -21.33
CA ALA A 192 3.07 -0.99 -22.45
C ALA A 192 2.09 -2.17 -22.23
N GLN A 193 2.47 -3.15 -21.40
CA GLN A 193 1.60 -4.28 -21.06
C GLN A 193 0.63 -3.96 -19.92
N LEU A 194 1.07 -3.28 -18.86
CA LEU A 194 0.31 -3.10 -17.63
C LEU A 194 -0.50 -1.81 -17.58
N GLU A 195 0.08 -0.68 -18.03
CA GLU A 195 -0.57 0.64 -17.91
C GLU A 195 -1.94 0.73 -18.57
N PRO A 196 -2.17 0.11 -19.76
CA PRO A 196 -3.49 0.10 -20.36
C PRO A 196 -4.58 -0.49 -19.45
N LEU A 197 -4.28 -1.58 -18.76
CA LEU A 197 -5.21 -2.18 -17.81
C LEU A 197 -5.37 -1.31 -16.56
N PHE A 198 -4.28 -0.72 -16.07
CA PHE A 198 -4.33 0.18 -14.92
C PHE A 198 -5.21 1.39 -15.19
N LEU A 199 -5.09 2.01 -16.36
CA LEU A 199 -5.93 3.14 -16.77
C LEU A 199 -7.39 2.73 -16.96
N LYS A 200 -7.64 1.64 -17.70
CA LYS A 200 -8.99 1.14 -17.99
C LYS A 200 -9.80 0.87 -16.73
N TYR A 201 -9.16 0.35 -15.69
CA TYR A 201 -9.83 -0.06 -14.46
C TYR A 201 -9.53 0.86 -13.26
N GLY A 202 -8.83 1.96 -13.48
CA GLY A 202 -8.62 3.02 -12.49
C GLY A 202 -7.75 2.62 -11.31
N VAL A 203 -6.57 2.03 -11.56
CA VAL A 203 -5.56 1.82 -10.51
C VAL A 203 -5.18 3.17 -9.90
N ASP A 204 -5.05 3.23 -8.58
CA ASP A 204 -4.79 4.48 -7.85
C ASP A 204 -3.30 4.71 -7.61
N ALA A 205 -2.58 3.65 -7.19
CA ALA A 205 -1.15 3.75 -6.91
C ALA A 205 -0.40 2.45 -7.24
N VAL A 206 0.87 2.60 -7.61
CA VAL A 206 1.80 1.52 -7.95
C VAL A 206 3.08 1.70 -7.13
N PHE A 207 3.48 0.63 -6.44
CA PHE A 207 4.71 0.58 -5.66
C PHE A 207 5.68 -0.44 -6.27
N GLN A 208 6.95 -0.05 -6.39
CA GLN A 208 7.97 -0.81 -7.13
C GLN A 208 9.31 -0.78 -6.40
N GLY A 209 10.19 -1.76 -6.70
CA GLY A 209 11.55 -1.89 -6.20
C GLY A 209 12.59 -1.74 -7.31
N HIS A 210 13.59 -2.66 -7.33
CA HIS A 210 14.62 -2.84 -8.36
C HIS A 210 15.65 -1.72 -8.47
N GLU A 211 15.22 -0.47 -8.49
CA GLU A 211 16.10 0.68 -8.38
C GLU A 211 16.40 0.92 -6.91
N HIS A 212 17.67 0.79 -6.55
CA HIS A 212 18.13 0.82 -5.15
C HIS A 212 18.18 2.25 -4.59
N PHE A 213 17.05 2.96 -4.71
CA PHE A 213 16.83 4.30 -4.18
C PHE A 213 15.33 4.54 -3.94
N TYR A 214 14.99 5.68 -3.38
CA TYR A 214 13.63 6.18 -3.29
C TYR A 214 13.35 7.16 -4.43
N GLU A 215 12.22 6.98 -5.11
CA GLU A 215 11.69 7.97 -6.04
C GLU A 215 10.17 8.01 -5.99
N ARG A 216 9.63 9.21 -5.87
CA ARG A 216 8.23 9.49 -6.14
C ARG A 216 8.13 10.16 -7.50
N ILE A 217 7.45 9.50 -8.39
CA ILE A 217 7.17 10.00 -9.75
C ILE A 217 6.03 11.02 -9.68
N LYS A 218 6.09 12.07 -10.47
CA LYS A 218 4.92 12.93 -10.70
C LYS A 218 3.78 12.06 -11.21
N PRO A 219 2.50 12.32 -10.82
CA PRO A 219 1.38 11.49 -11.27
C PRO A 219 1.37 11.31 -12.79
N GLN A 220 1.28 10.07 -13.25
CA GLN A 220 1.18 9.74 -14.66
C GLN A 220 -0.26 9.33 -14.97
N LYS A 221 -0.96 10.10 -15.78
CA LYS A 221 -2.35 9.81 -16.20
C LYS A 221 -3.28 9.46 -15.02
N GLY A 222 -3.13 10.17 -13.89
CA GLY A 222 -3.95 9.96 -12.69
C GLY A 222 -3.56 8.77 -11.81
N ILE A 223 -2.40 8.17 -12.02
CA ILE A 223 -1.84 7.10 -11.19
C ILE A 223 -0.59 7.61 -10.47
N TYR A 224 -0.47 7.29 -9.18
CA TYR A 224 0.70 7.57 -8.37
C TYR A 224 1.70 6.42 -8.46
N TYR A 225 2.97 6.73 -8.76
CA TYR A 225 4.04 5.75 -8.85
C TYR A 225 5.14 6.07 -7.84
N PHE A 226 5.56 5.04 -7.12
CA PHE A 226 6.64 5.10 -6.14
C PHE A 226 7.65 3.98 -6.38
N ILE A 227 8.92 4.31 -6.28
CA ILE A 227 10.03 3.36 -6.21
C ILE A 227 10.56 3.38 -4.78
N SER A 228 10.70 2.21 -4.16
CA SER A 228 11.23 2.02 -2.82
C SER A 228 12.09 0.76 -2.76
N GLY A 229 13.18 0.75 -3.52
CA GLY A 229 14.13 -0.37 -3.62
C GLY A 229 15.38 -0.22 -2.75
N GLY A 230 15.33 0.66 -1.74
CA GLY A 230 16.50 0.98 -0.91
C GLY A 230 16.48 0.41 0.50
N ALA A 231 15.77 -0.70 0.78
CA ALA A 231 15.69 -1.21 2.14
C ALA A 231 16.97 -1.90 2.63
N ALA A 232 17.80 -2.45 1.71
CA ALA A 232 19.09 -3.03 2.08
C ALA A 232 20.18 -2.90 1.00
N LYS A 233 19.81 -2.42 -0.17
CA LYS A 233 20.67 -2.09 -1.28
C LYS A 233 20.67 -0.59 -1.50
N LEU A 234 21.79 -0.04 -1.94
CA LEU A 234 21.91 1.38 -2.25
C LEU A 234 22.72 1.55 -3.53
N ARG A 235 22.29 2.51 -4.36
CA ARG A 235 22.99 2.91 -5.58
C ARG A 235 23.04 4.42 -5.64
N GLU A 236 23.98 4.98 -4.86
CA GLU A 236 24.21 6.41 -4.79
C GLU A 236 24.66 6.97 -6.15
N GLY A 237 24.18 8.16 -6.52
CA GLY A 237 24.50 8.83 -7.77
C GLY A 237 23.79 8.24 -9.01
N ASN A 238 22.86 7.31 -8.83
CA ASN A 238 22.15 6.67 -9.97
C ASN A 238 20.94 7.46 -10.49
N ILE A 239 20.43 8.40 -9.72
CA ILE A 239 19.26 9.19 -10.11
C ILE A 239 19.65 10.22 -11.17
N GLN A 240 19.00 10.16 -12.34
CA GLN A 240 19.11 11.13 -13.41
C GLN A 240 18.14 12.28 -13.20
N LYS A 241 18.52 13.48 -13.63
CA LYS A 241 17.60 14.61 -13.63
C LYS A 241 16.62 14.48 -14.80
N THR A 242 15.36 14.18 -14.51
CA THR A 242 14.28 14.04 -15.49
C THR A 242 13.05 14.83 -15.06
N ASP A 243 12.11 15.03 -15.99
CA ASP A 243 10.83 15.66 -15.69
C ASP A 243 9.84 14.73 -14.96
N LEU A 244 10.17 13.43 -14.84
CA LEU A 244 9.34 12.43 -14.15
C LEU A 244 9.36 12.62 -12.65
N THR A 245 10.52 12.98 -12.08
CA THR A 245 10.76 12.97 -10.63
C THR A 245 10.03 14.11 -9.93
N ALA A 246 9.23 13.78 -8.92
CA ALA A 246 8.71 14.73 -7.94
C ALA A 246 9.63 14.85 -6.72
N LYS A 247 10.19 13.72 -6.26
CA LYS A 247 11.16 13.63 -5.16
C LYS A 247 12.00 12.38 -5.34
N ALA A 248 13.30 12.44 -5.06
CA ALA A 248 14.18 11.30 -5.05
C ALA A 248 15.20 11.36 -3.92
N PHE A 249 15.73 10.18 -3.52
CA PHE A 249 16.72 10.03 -2.47
C PHE A 249 17.51 8.73 -2.66
N ASP A 250 18.81 8.83 -2.86
CA ASP A 250 19.73 7.71 -3.11
C ASP A 250 20.96 7.69 -2.19
N THR A 251 20.97 8.50 -1.13
CA THR A 251 22.12 8.64 -0.21
C THR A 251 21.92 7.89 1.11
N GLY A 252 20.89 7.04 1.21
CA GLY A 252 20.65 6.25 2.41
C GLY A 252 19.55 5.20 2.21
N TYR A 253 19.56 4.20 3.06
CA TYR A 253 18.56 3.14 3.09
C TYR A 253 17.24 3.67 3.63
N HIS A 254 16.11 3.06 3.24
CA HIS A 254 14.80 3.57 3.61
C HIS A 254 13.69 2.51 3.54
N PHE A 255 12.55 2.86 4.06
CA PHE A 255 11.25 2.18 3.92
C PHE A 255 10.14 3.22 3.80
N MET A 256 8.92 2.79 3.49
CA MET A 256 7.76 3.68 3.44
C MET A 256 6.67 3.24 4.41
N LEU A 257 5.90 4.22 4.87
CA LEU A 257 4.64 4.06 5.60
C LEU A 257 3.52 4.69 4.78
N ILE A 258 2.42 3.96 4.61
CA ILE A 258 1.28 4.36 3.80
C ILE A 258 0.01 4.27 4.64
N GLU A 259 -0.82 5.30 4.56
CA GLU A 259 -2.17 5.31 5.09
C GLU A 259 -3.15 5.66 3.96
N LEU A 260 -4.09 4.76 3.71
CA LEU A 260 -5.22 5.02 2.83
C LEU A 260 -6.43 5.41 3.67
N THR A 261 -6.95 6.59 3.43
CA THR A 261 -8.25 7.02 3.93
C THR A 261 -9.32 6.85 2.84
N LYS A 262 -10.52 7.32 3.05
CA LYS A 262 -11.57 7.26 2.04
C LYS A 262 -11.15 7.92 0.71
N ASP A 263 -10.46 9.06 0.78
CA ASP A 263 -10.20 9.95 -0.34
C ASP A 263 -8.73 10.38 -0.52
N LYS A 264 -7.81 9.85 0.31
CA LYS A 264 -6.40 10.24 0.29
C LYS A 264 -5.46 9.07 0.52
N LEU A 265 -4.30 9.17 -0.11
CA LEU A 265 -3.11 8.39 0.16
C LEU A 265 -2.13 9.29 0.91
N ASN A 266 -1.94 9.03 2.19
CA ASN A 266 -0.90 9.66 3.00
C ASN A 266 0.34 8.77 2.98
N PHE A 267 1.52 9.37 2.87
CA PHE A 267 2.75 8.60 2.82
C PHE A 267 3.90 9.28 3.55
N GLN A 268 4.84 8.47 4.04
CA GLN A 268 6.14 8.88 4.52
C GLN A 268 7.20 7.91 3.99
N ALA A 269 8.30 8.43 3.46
CA ALA A 269 9.53 7.69 3.23
C ALA A 269 10.52 8.04 4.34
N ILE A 270 11.05 7.04 5.03
CA ILE A 270 11.85 7.20 6.25
C ILE A 270 13.19 6.49 6.07
N SER A 271 14.28 7.18 6.34
CA SER A 271 15.62 6.60 6.26
C SER A 271 15.91 5.65 7.43
N ASP A 272 16.96 4.83 7.28
CA ASP A 272 17.52 3.96 8.32
C ASP A 272 18.08 4.75 9.54
N LEU A 273 18.20 6.07 9.42
CA LEU A 273 18.52 6.98 10.53
C LEU A 273 17.28 7.56 11.21
N GLY A 274 16.06 7.17 10.76
CA GLY A 274 14.79 7.68 11.28
C GLY A 274 14.39 9.06 10.76
N LYS A 275 15.08 9.60 9.75
CA LYS A 275 14.75 10.90 9.15
C LYS A 275 13.67 10.71 8.08
N VAL A 276 12.61 11.53 8.12
CA VAL A 276 11.64 11.62 7.01
C VAL A 276 12.32 12.30 5.83
N ILE A 277 12.42 11.59 4.71
CA ILE A 277 13.05 12.05 3.46
C ILE A 277 12.04 12.59 2.45
N ASP A 278 10.81 12.10 2.52
CA ASP A 278 9.65 12.60 1.78
C ASP A 278 8.37 12.26 2.53
N SER A 279 7.37 13.11 2.40
CA SER A 279 6.03 12.86 2.96
C SER A 279 4.99 13.67 2.22
N GLY A 280 3.74 13.24 2.29
CA GLY A 280 2.66 14.00 1.67
C GLY A 280 1.30 13.34 1.84
N SER A 281 0.29 14.06 1.37
CA SER A 281 -1.09 13.63 1.29
C SER A 281 -1.57 13.84 -0.15
N LEU A 282 -1.89 12.77 -0.84
CA LEU A 282 -2.26 12.74 -2.25
C LEU A 282 -3.76 12.44 -2.36
N PRO A 283 -4.55 13.29 -3.02
CA PRO A 283 -5.98 13.04 -3.19
C PRO A 283 -6.21 11.85 -4.12
N ARG A 284 -7.23 11.05 -3.85
CA ARG A 284 -7.68 10.03 -4.78
C ARG A 284 -8.33 10.72 -5.99
N PHE A 285 -7.90 10.38 -7.19
CA PHE A 285 -8.56 10.87 -8.39
C PHE A 285 -9.97 10.30 -8.51
N SER A 286 -10.94 11.14 -8.91
CA SER A 286 -12.31 10.68 -9.15
C SER A 286 -12.39 9.75 -10.37
N ASP A 287 -13.47 8.96 -10.47
CA ASP A 287 -13.67 8.07 -11.61
C ASP A 287 -13.80 8.86 -12.93
N GLU A 288 -14.35 10.08 -12.90
CA GLU A 288 -14.41 10.98 -14.06
C GLU A 288 -13.01 11.43 -14.49
N GLN A 289 -12.16 11.84 -13.54
CA GLN A 289 -10.76 12.20 -13.83
C GLN A 289 -9.98 11.02 -14.40
N LYS A 290 -10.12 9.83 -13.82
CA LYS A 290 -9.47 8.61 -14.33
C LYS A 290 -9.94 8.24 -15.73
N LYS A 291 -11.24 8.36 -16.02
CA LYS A 291 -11.80 8.13 -17.38
C LYS A 291 -11.27 9.14 -18.39
N ALA A 292 -11.11 10.40 -18.02
CA ALA A 292 -10.54 11.42 -18.90
C ALA A 292 -9.09 11.06 -19.28
N PHE A 293 -8.26 10.63 -18.30
CA PHE A 293 -6.89 10.16 -18.56
C PHE A 293 -6.85 8.89 -19.43
N ALA A 294 -7.82 7.97 -19.27
CA ALA A 294 -7.91 6.75 -20.07
C ALA A 294 -8.33 7.02 -21.52
N GLY A 295 -9.18 8.04 -21.76
CA GLY A 295 -9.64 8.43 -23.11
C GLY A 295 -8.53 8.95 -24.00
N ASP A 296 -7.48 9.56 -23.42
CA ASP A 296 -6.30 10.03 -24.15
C ASP A 296 -5.31 8.90 -24.49
N ALA A 297 -5.50 7.70 -23.90
CA ALA A 297 -4.66 6.53 -24.14
C ALA A 297 -5.30 5.61 -25.20
N ALA A 298 -5.27 6.02 -26.49
CA ALA A 298 -5.57 5.11 -27.59
C ALA A 298 -4.58 3.94 -27.57
N LEU A 299 -5.06 2.74 -27.22
CA LEU A 299 -4.25 1.54 -27.07
C LEU A 299 -3.82 1.00 -28.44
N PRO A 300 -2.52 0.87 -28.75
CA PRO A 300 -2.10 -0.08 -29.78
C PRO A 300 -2.32 -1.50 -29.25
N ALA A 301 -2.98 -2.34 -30.03
CA ALA A 301 -3.11 -3.75 -29.70
C ALA A 301 -1.72 -4.38 -29.46
N PRO A 302 -1.53 -5.20 -28.43
CA PRO A 302 -0.25 -5.82 -28.14
C PRO A 302 0.15 -6.72 -29.32
N LYS A 303 1.28 -6.40 -29.96
CA LYS A 303 1.92 -7.32 -30.89
C LYS A 303 2.51 -8.49 -30.07
N PRO A 304 2.31 -9.74 -30.47
CA PRO A 304 2.94 -10.86 -29.81
C PRO A 304 4.46 -10.75 -29.97
N THR A 305 5.17 -10.51 -28.87
CA THR A 305 6.62 -10.48 -28.83
C THR A 305 7.18 -11.87 -28.61
N ALA A 306 8.08 -12.27 -29.52
CA ALA A 306 8.90 -13.46 -29.38
C ALA A 306 9.71 -13.39 -28.07
N THR A 307 9.72 -14.50 -27.34
CA THR A 307 10.43 -14.70 -26.09
C THR A 307 11.94 -14.57 -26.32
N THR A 308 12.54 -13.44 -25.95
CA THR A 308 13.98 -13.37 -25.74
C THR A 308 14.23 -13.44 -24.25
N GLY A 309 14.85 -14.53 -23.81
CA GLY A 309 15.25 -14.71 -22.42
C GLY A 309 16.14 -13.54 -21.97
N ARG A 310 15.74 -12.85 -20.92
CA ARG A 310 16.58 -11.83 -20.27
C ARG A 310 17.73 -12.54 -19.58
N ASN A 311 18.95 -12.28 -20.01
CA ASN A 311 20.16 -12.74 -19.33
C ASN A 311 20.25 -12.11 -17.94
N LYS A 312 20.65 -12.96 -16.97
CA LYS A 312 20.88 -12.64 -15.55
C LYS A 312 22.00 -11.61 -15.35
#